data_62bb4c7ab37fa2b76a78a111a3e4c5b2
#
_entry.id   62bb4c7ab37fa2b76a78a111a3e4c5b2
#
_cell.length_a   1.000
_cell.length_b   1.000
_cell.length_c   1.000
_cell.angle_alpha   90.00
_cell.angle_beta   90.00
_cell.angle_gamma   90.00
#
_symmetry.space_group_name_H-M   'P 1'
#
loop_
_entity.id
_entity.type
_entity.pdbx_description
1 polymer ?
#
loop_
_entity_poly.entity_id
_entity_poly.type
_entity_poly.pdbx_seq_one_letter_code
_entity_poly.pdbx_strand_id
1 'polypeptide(L)'
;MKSLDCLKPKGMMVSFGQSSGSVGPIDLGVFGQKGSLFFTRPTLNTYAAARADLSAMAKDLFGVVLSGAVKIEIKQTYPLKDAAQAHRDLESRKTVGSTVLTV
;
A
#
# COMPACT_ATOMS: atom_id res chain seq x y z
N MET A 1 7.90 9.23 -16.96
CA MET A 1 7.29 8.23 -16.04
C MET A 1 8.27 7.07 -15.85
N LYS A 2 9.25 7.24 -14.99
CA LYS A 2 10.34 6.27 -14.78
C LYS A 2 9.88 4.85 -14.42
N SER A 3 8.76 4.71 -13.69
CA SER A 3 8.23 3.39 -13.30
C SER A 3 7.76 2.54 -14.50
N LEU A 4 7.24 3.16 -15.56
CA LEU A 4 6.83 2.44 -16.76
C LEU A 4 8.04 1.95 -17.56
N ASP A 5 9.19 2.63 -17.44
CA ASP A 5 10.43 2.26 -18.14
C ASP A 5 11.08 1.00 -17.55
N CYS A 6 10.67 0.60 -16.34
CA CYS A 6 11.13 -0.61 -15.68
C CYS A 6 10.34 -1.87 -16.05
N LEU A 7 9.26 -1.73 -16.82
CA LEU A 7 8.39 -2.84 -17.15
C LEU A 7 8.83 -3.52 -18.47
N LYS A 8 8.77 -4.84 -18.48
CA LYS A 8 8.88 -5.60 -19.73
C LYS A 8 7.64 -5.40 -20.61
N PRO A 9 7.68 -5.64 -21.91
CA PRO A 9 6.50 -5.64 -22.77
C PRO A 9 5.37 -6.50 -22.19
N LYS A 10 4.13 -6.01 -22.30
CA LYS A 10 2.92 -6.59 -21.70
C LYS A 10 2.96 -6.67 -20.15
N GLY A 11 3.87 -5.91 -19.50
CA GLY A 11 3.95 -5.80 -18.05
C GLY A 11 2.79 -4.97 -17.48
N MET A 12 2.54 -5.13 -16.19
CA MET A 12 1.45 -4.44 -15.48
C MET A 12 2.00 -3.39 -14.52
N MET A 13 1.55 -2.15 -14.66
CA MET A 13 1.74 -1.08 -13.68
C MET A 13 0.59 -1.09 -12.68
N VAL A 14 0.92 -1.29 -11.42
CA VAL A 14 -0.07 -1.27 -10.33
C VAL A 14 0.10 0.02 -9.53
N SER A 15 -0.88 0.91 -9.59
CA SER A 15 -0.90 2.15 -8.80
C SER A 15 -1.69 1.93 -7.52
N PHE A 16 -1.02 1.55 -6.43
CA PHE A 16 -1.68 1.18 -5.17
C PHE A 16 -1.74 2.31 -4.13
N GLY A 17 -1.24 3.49 -4.43
CA GLY A 17 -1.25 4.62 -3.51
C GLY A 17 -0.87 5.95 -4.16
N GLN A 18 -1.12 7.02 -3.42
CA GLN A 18 -0.81 8.39 -3.86
C GLN A 18 -0.48 9.30 -2.67
N SER A 19 0.36 8.82 -1.75
CA SER A 19 0.75 9.56 -0.53
C SER A 19 1.46 10.89 -0.81
N SER A 20 2.02 11.07 -2.00
CA SER A 20 2.66 12.32 -2.43
C SER A 20 1.72 13.21 -3.27
N GLY A 21 0.43 12.90 -3.31
CA GLY A 21 -0.57 13.59 -4.12
C GLY A 21 -1.05 12.77 -5.32
N SER A 22 -2.04 13.30 -6.03
CA SER A 22 -2.63 12.64 -7.19
C SER A 22 -1.65 12.57 -8.36
N VAL A 23 -1.70 11.46 -9.08
CA VAL A 23 -1.05 11.35 -10.39
C VAL A 23 -1.81 12.24 -11.37
N GLY A 24 -1.11 13.12 -12.07
CA GLY A 24 -1.69 13.97 -13.10
C GLY A 24 -2.21 13.17 -14.31
N PRO A 25 -2.80 13.86 -15.30
CA PRO A 25 -3.27 13.20 -16.53
C PRO A 25 -2.15 12.42 -17.22
N ILE A 26 -2.51 11.25 -17.74
CA ILE A 26 -1.58 10.38 -18.47
C ILE A 26 -2.13 10.18 -19.87
N ASP A 27 -1.29 10.40 -20.89
CA ASP A 27 -1.61 9.99 -22.24
C ASP A 27 -1.58 8.46 -22.32
N LEU A 28 -2.71 7.86 -22.68
CA LEU A 28 -2.84 6.41 -22.81
C LEU A 28 -1.96 5.83 -23.91
N GLY A 29 -1.58 6.62 -24.93
CA GLY A 29 -0.66 6.20 -25.98
C GLY A 29 0.70 5.74 -25.46
N VAL A 30 1.14 6.25 -24.31
CA VAL A 30 2.41 5.85 -23.68
C VAL A 30 2.45 4.36 -23.33
N PHE A 31 1.30 3.76 -22.97
CA PHE A 31 1.25 2.33 -22.65
C PHE A 31 1.47 1.46 -23.88
N GLY A 32 0.92 1.86 -25.03
CA GLY A 32 1.19 1.20 -26.31
C GLY A 32 2.65 1.33 -26.72
N GLN A 33 3.20 2.55 -26.71
CA GLN A 33 4.58 2.84 -27.11
C GLN A 33 5.62 2.10 -26.25
N LYS A 34 5.34 1.90 -24.96
CA LYS A 34 6.24 1.21 -24.02
C LYS A 34 6.05 -0.31 -23.99
N GLY A 35 5.35 -0.89 -24.99
CA GLY A 35 5.25 -2.33 -25.14
C GLY A 35 3.90 -2.89 -24.71
N SER A 36 2.81 -2.21 -25.02
CA SER A 36 1.44 -2.67 -24.73
C SER A 36 1.22 -2.99 -23.24
N LEU A 37 1.59 -2.04 -22.39
CA LEU A 37 1.53 -2.21 -20.93
C LEU A 37 0.08 -2.20 -20.44
N PHE A 38 -0.15 -2.92 -19.33
CA PHE A 38 -1.38 -2.84 -18.56
C PHE A 38 -1.24 -1.84 -17.42
N PHE A 39 -2.36 -1.22 -17.04
CA PHE A 39 -2.43 -0.37 -15.86
C PHE A 39 -3.64 -0.73 -15.02
N THR A 40 -3.45 -0.82 -13.72
CA THR A 40 -4.55 -1.04 -12.78
C THR A 40 -4.36 -0.21 -11.50
N ARG A 41 -5.49 0.16 -10.88
CA ARG A 41 -5.52 0.81 -9.57
C ARG A 41 -6.45 0.05 -8.64
N PRO A 42 -5.93 -0.97 -7.94
CA PRO A 42 -6.73 -1.72 -6.97
C PRO A 42 -7.11 -0.85 -5.76
N THR A 43 -8.28 -1.11 -5.19
CA THR A 43 -8.71 -0.56 -3.91
C THR A 43 -9.09 -1.68 -2.97
N LEU A 44 -8.67 -1.60 -1.71
CA LEU A 44 -9.01 -2.60 -0.71
C LEU A 44 -10.52 -2.79 -0.57
N ASN A 45 -11.28 -1.69 -0.63
CA ASN A 45 -12.74 -1.74 -0.51
C ASN A 45 -13.40 -2.63 -1.57
N THR A 46 -12.87 -2.67 -2.79
CA THR A 46 -13.38 -3.57 -3.84
C THR A 46 -13.07 -5.02 -3.54
N TYR A 47 -11.82 -5.31 -3.14
CA TYR A 47 -11.38 -6.68 -2.84
C TYR A 47 -12.00 -7.25 -1.56
N ALA A 48 -12.28 -6.40 -0.57
CA ALA A 48 -12.82 -6.79 0.74
C ALA A 48 -14.32 -6.50 0.88
N ALA A 49 -15.04 -6.27 -0.22
CA ALA A 49 -16.46 -5.90 -0.20
C ALA A 49 -17.35 -7.01 0.39
N ALA A 50 -17.10 -8.26 0.03
CA ALA A 50 -17.80 -9.38 0.60
C ALA A 50 -17.13 -9.84 1.92
N ARG A 51 -17.95 -10.18 2.92
CA ARG A 51 -17.46 -10.66 4.22
C ARG A 51 -16.58 -11.91 4.09
N ALA A 52 -16.93 -12.79 3.16
CA ALA A 52 -16.16 -14.01 2.90
C ALA A 52 -14.73 -13.70 2.42
N ASP A 53 -14.61 -12.76 1.46
CA ASP A 53 -13.31 -12.35 0.92
C ASP A 53 -12.45 -11.67 1.98
N LEU A 54 -13.03 -10.73 2.75
CA LEU A 54 -12.36 -10.10 3.87
C LEU A 54 -11.84 -11.13 4.88
N SER A 55 -12.66 -12.14 5.22
CA SER A 55 -12.28 -13.18 6.17
C SER A 55 -11.16 -14.08 5.63
N ALA A 56 -11.21 -14.43 4.34
CA ALA A 56 -10.15 -15.21 3.69
C ALA A 56 -8.82 -14.45 3.69
N MET A 57 -8.84 -13.19 3.25
CA MET A 57 -7.65 -12.33 3.22
C MET A 57 -7.04 -12.13 4.62
N ALA A 58 -7.89 -11.91 5.63
CA ALA A 58 -7.43 -11.78 7.02
C ALA A 58 -6.79 -13.08 7.54
N LYS A 59 -7.40 -14.23 7.24
CA LYS A 59 -6.85 -15.54 7.61
C LYS A 59 -5.49 -15.78 6.99
N ASP A 60 -5.32 -15.47 5.72
CA ASP A 60 -4.05 -15.62 5.01
C ASP A 60 -2.96 -14.72 5.61
N LEU A 61 -3.29 -13.43 5.83
CA LEU A 61 -2.37 -12.49 6.45
C LEU A 61 -1.95 -12.93 7.86
N PHE A 62 -2.90 -13.29 8.71
CA PHE A 62 -2.57 -13.76 10.07
C PHE A 62 -1.81 -15.07 10.05
N GLY A 63 -2.09 -15.97 9.11
CA GLY A 63 -1.35 -17.21 8.92
C GLY A 63 0.14 -16.98 8.67
N VAL A 64 0.48 -16.07 7.77
CA VAL A 64 1.90 -15.78 7.45
C VAL A 64 2.61 -14.99 8.56
N VAL A 65 1.88 -14.17 9.32
CA VAL A 65 2.43 -13.49 10.50
C VAL A 65 2.68 -14.47 11.64
N LEU A 66 1.71 -15.34 11.94
CA LEU A 66 1.81 -16.34 13.00
C LEU A 66 2.89 -17.38 12.73
N SER A 67 3.09 -17.77 11.46
CA SER A 67 4.17 -18.67 11.07
C SER A 67 5.57 -18.03 11.15
N GLY A 68 5.66 -16.72 11.34
CA GLY A 68 6.91 -15.98 11.34
C GLY A 68 7.50 -15.73 9.94
N ALA A 69 6.79 -16.13 8.86
CA ALA A 69 7.23 -15.85 7.49
C ALA A 69 7.22 -14.34 7.17
N VAL A 70 6.32 -13.59 7.80
CA VAL A 70 6.27 -12.13 7.75
C VAL A 70 6.43 -11.58 9.16
N LYS A 71 7.42 -10.70 9.36
CA LYS A 71 7.63 -9.99 10.62
C LYS A 71 7.14 -8.57 10.51
N ILE A 72 6.22 -8.19 11.39
CA ILE A 72 5.75 -6.81 11.49
C ILE A 72 6.62 -6.09 12.53
N GLU A 73 7.42 -5.13 12.07
CA GLU A 73 8.27 -4.35 12.95
C GLU A 73 7.50 -3.17 13.54
N ILE A 74 7.26 -3.24 14.85
CA ILE A 74 6.70 -2.12 15.63
C ILE A 74 7.87 -1.30 16.16
N LYS A 75 8.10 -0.14 15.55
CA LYS A 75 9.25 0.72 15.91
C LYS A 75 8.87 1.87 16.83
N GLN A 76 7.60 2.24 16.87
CA GLN A 76 7.09 3.34 17.69
C GLN A 76 5.81 2.92 18.41
N THR A 77 5.74 3.29 19.68
CA THR A 77 4.55 3.11 20.51
C THR A 77 4.23 4.42 21.22
N TYR A 78 2.98 4.85 21.16
CA TYR A 78 2.49 6.04 21.85
C TYR A 78 1.28 5.66 22.71
N PRO A 79 1.09 6.28 23.88
CA PRO A 79 -0.19 6.22 24.56
C PRO A 79 -1.30 6.80 23.67
N LEU A 80 -2.51 6.24 23.71
CA LEU A 80 -3.65 6.71 22.88
C LEU A 80 -3.91 8.21 23.07
N LYS A 81 -3.74 8.75 24.26
CA LYS A 81 -3.87 10.19 24.56
C LYS A 81 -2.91 11.06 23.73
N ASP A 82 -1.79 10.50 23.26
CA ASP A 82 -0.78 11.18 22.48
C ASP A 82 -0.91 10.92 20.98
N ALA A 83 -2.08 10.43 20.50
CA ALA A 83 -2.35 10.14 19.10
C ALA A 83 -2.04 11.33 18.17
N ALA A 84 -2.35 12.57 18.60
CA ALA A 84 -2.04 13.77 17.84
C ALA A 84 -0.52 13.94 17.60
N GLN A 85 0.32 13.54 18.55
CA GLN A 85 1.78 13.56 18.37
C GLN A 85 2.22 12.45 17.43
N ALA A 86 1.66 11.25 17.56
CA ALA A 86 1.94 10.14 16.64
C ALA A 86 1.63 10.50 15.17
N HIS A 87 0.52 11.19 14.91
CA HIS A 87 0.19 11.70 13.59
C HIS A 87 1.19 12.74 13.08
N ARG A 88 1.57 13.72 13.90
CA ARG A 88 2.60 14.71 13.52
C ARG A 88 3.93 14.06 13.16
N ASP A 89 4.37 13.06 13.91
CA ASP A 89 5.62 12.36 13.67
C ASP A 89 5.55 11.51 12.38
N LEU A 90 4.41 10.86 12.11
CA LEU A 90 4.16 10.15 10.86
C LEU A 90 4.19 11.09 9.65
N GLU A 91 3.48 12.21 9.71
CA GLU A 91 3.41 13.20 8.63
C GLU A 91 4.78 13.85 8.37
N SER A 92 5.56 14.08 9.41
CA SER A 92 6.94 14.61 9.31
C SER A 92 7.98 13.59 8.84
N ARG A 93 7.56 12.33 8.56
CA ARG A 93 8.44 11.22 8.13
C ARG A 93 9.54 10.85 9.15
N LYS A 94 9.31 11.09 10.43
CA LYS A 94 10.22 10.71 11.52
C LYS A 94 10.08 9.25 11.92
N THR A 95 8.99 8.58 11.51
CA THR A 95 8.68 7.21 11.90
C THR A 95 9.10 6.21 10.81
N VAL A 96 9.47 5.00 11.24
CA VAL A 96 9.81 3.88 10.36
C VAL A 96 9.09 2.63 10.87
N GLY A 97 8.51 1.82 9.97
CA GLY A 97 7.74 0.65 10.33
C GLY A 97 6.35 1.01 10.87
N SER A 98 5.75 0.10 11.65
CA SER A 98 4.41 0.30 12.20
C SER A 98 4.44 1.11 13.49
N THR A 99 3.48 2.03 13.61
CA THR A 99 3.21 2.80 14.83
C THR A 99 1.99 2.21 15.54
N VAL A 100 2.10 1.95 16.84
CA VAL A 100 1.01 1.40 17.66
C VAL A 100 0.61 2.41 18.72
N LEU A 101 -0.70 2.57 18.91
CA LEU A 101 -1.28 3.32 20.02
C LEU A 101 -1.73 2.33 21.09
N THR A 102 -1.31 2.56 22.34
CA THR A 102 -1.69 1.72 23.49
C THR A 102 -2.71 2.43 24.37
N VAL A 103 -3.64 1.68 24.94
CA VAL A 103 -4.64 2.14 25.91
C VAL A 103 -4.15 1.89 27.33
#